data_255cb7238169167d8fa046d767cb528f
#
_entry.id   255cb7238169167d8fa046d767cb528f
#
_cell.length_a   1.000
_cell.length_b   1.000
_cell.length_c   1.000
_cell.angle_alpha   90.00
_cell.angle_beta   90.00
_cell.angle_gamma   90.00
#
_symmetry.space_group_name_H-M   'P 1'
#
loop_
_entity.id
_entity.type
_entity.pdbx_description
1 polymer ?
#
loop_
_entity_poly.entity_id
_entity_poly.type
_entity_poly.pdbx_seq_one_letter_code
_entity_poly.pdbx_strand_id
1 'polypeptide(L)'
;MNIKQNGFTLAELLVTLAVFSILVTVGVPSFNQTLLNNRQVSSLNILVGSMQLARSEAIVQNRRVTLCGSDDSQTCGNSWSNGWVVFVDGNGDGQVNGTEVVLRSVNDISRLGITPGGFGNNFMYRPNGRMMANNNIRANTGQFTVCDIRGAEHARTIVVDSSGRPRASKYNIDGTAPVC
;
A
#
# COMPACT_ATOMS: atom_id res chain seq x y z
N MET A 1 60.33 9.07 -20.84
CA MET A 1 59.61 7.88 -20.30
C MET A 1 58.55 7.52 -21.34
N ASN A 2 58.80 6.48 -22.17
CA ASN A 2 57.88 6.04 -23.21
C ASN A 2 56.83 5.12 -22.56
N ILE A 3 55.61 5.64 -22.39
CA ILE A 3 54.44 4.87 -21.96
C ILE A 3 54.01 4.04 -23.19
N LYS A 4 54.22 2.72 -23.12
CA LYS A 4 53.66 1.79 -24.12
C LYS A 4 52.13 1.81 -23.98
N GLN A 5 51.44 2.37 -24.96
CA GLN A 5 49.98 2.24 -25.07
C GLN A 5 49.67 0.83 -25.58
N ASN A 6 49.16 -0.02 -24.74
CA ASN A 6 48.60 -1.33 -25.10
C ASN A 6 47.17 -1.12 -25.57
N GLY A 7 46.86 -1.40 -26.83
CA GLY A 7 45.51 -1.42 -27.36
C GLY A 7 44.75 -2.70 -27.00
N PHE A 8 43.43 -2.64 -26.92
CA PHE A 8 42.58 -3.81 -26.75
C PHE A 8 42.62 -4.72 -27.97
N THR A 9 42.66 -6.03 -27.73
CA THR A 9 42.55 -7.01 -28.81
C THR A 9 41.05 -7.20 -29.20
N LEU A 10 40.83 -7.59 -30.46
CA LEU A 10 39.48 -7.91 -30.93
C LEU A 10 38.84 -9.05 -30.14
N ALA A 11 39.60 -10.05 -29.75
CA ALA A 11 39.15 -11.17 -28.92
C ALA A 11 38.69 -10.70 -27.54
N GLU A 12 39.39 -9.79 -26.89
CA GLU A 12 39.07 -9.24 -25.59
C GLU A 12 37.77 -8.42 -25.65
N LEU A 13 37.54 -7.66 -26.73
CA LEU A 13 36.30 -6.96 -26.95
C LEU A 13 35.14 -7.94 -27.13
N LEU A 14 35.29 -9.01 -27.89
CA LEU A 14 34.24 -10.01 -28.09
C LEU A 14 33.87 -10.73 -26.78
N VAL A 15 34.85 -11.10 -25.98
CA VAL A 15 34.59 -11.73 -24.67
C VAL A 15 33.89 -10.78 -23.72
N THR A 16 34.29 -9.52 -23.65
CA THR A 16 33.62 -8.52 -22.79
C THR A 16 32.18 -8.28 -23.21
N LEU A 17 31.89 -8.17 -24.52
CA LEU A 17 30.52 -8.04 -25.02
C LEU A 17 29.68 -9.28 -24.75
N ALA A 18 30.25 -10.48 -24.87
CA ALA A 18 29.55 -11.73 -24.57
C ALA A 18 29.17 -11.80 -23.06
N VAL A 19 30.10 -11.51 -22.18
CA VAL A 19 29.86 -11.47 -20.71
C VAL A 19 28.83 -10.37 -20.37
N PHE A 20 28.98 -9.18 -20.93
CA PHE A 20 28.06 -8.07 -20.73
C PHE A 20 26.64 -8.41 -21.16
N SER A 21 26.46 -9.07 -22.32
CA SER A 21 25.13 -9.46 -22.80
C SER A 21 24.44 -10.45 -21.86
N ILE A 22 25.19 -11.41 -21.29
CA ILE A 22 24.67 -12.36 -20.30
C ILE A 22 24.25 -11.62 -19.02
N LEU A 23 25.08 -10.71 -18.52
CA LEU A 23 24.78 -9.94 -17.30
C LEU A 23 23.53 -9.07 -17.47
N VAL A 24 23.34 -8.43 -18.62
CA VAL A 24 22.16 -7.60 -18.90
C VAL A 24 20.89 -8.45 -19.02
N THR A 25 20.96 -9.58 -19.69
CA THR A 25 19.76 -10.42 -19.90
C THR A 25 19.22 -11.04 -18.62
N VAL A 26 20.07 -11.33 -17.65
CA VAL A 26 19.68 -11.91 -16.35
C VAL A 26 19.49 -10.83 -15.28
N GLY A 27 20.38 -9.84 -15.25
CA GLY A 27 20.40 -8.81 -14.20
C GLY A 27 19.23 -7.84 -14.28
N VAL A 28 18.89 -7.36 -15.46
CA VAL A 28 17.81 -6.36 -15.62
C VAL A 28 16.44 -6.89 -15.18
N PRO A 29 15.97 -8.07 -15.62
CA PRO A 29 14.68 -8.59 -15.20
C PRO A 29 14.62 -8.86 -13.68
N SER A 30 15.70 -9.39 -13.09
CA SER A 30 15.78 -9.64 -11.65
C SER A 30 15.69 -8.34 -10.85
N PHE A 31 16.37 -7.29 -11.30
CA PHE A 31 16.31 -5.96 -10.67
C PHE A 31 14.89 -5.34 -10.72
N ASN A 32 14.21 -5.46 -11.85
CA ASN A 32 12.83 -4.98 -12.00
C ASN A 32 11.85 -5.68 -11.02
N GLN A 33 11.99 -7.00 -10.82
CA GLN A 33 11.18 -7.73 -9.85
C GLN A 33 11.41 -7.21 -8.42
N THR A 34 12.67 -6.93 -8.07
CA THR A 34 13.03 -6.38 -6.77
C THR A 34 12.43 -4.99 -6.56
N LEU A 35 12.46 -4.13 -7.58
CA LEU A 35 11.84 -2.80 -7.51
C LEU A 35 10.33 -2.88 -7.30
N LEU A 36 9.63 -3.77 -8.02
CA LEU A 36 8.19 -3.96 -7.86
C LEU A 36 7.84 -4.47 -6.46
N ASN A 37 8.59 -5.44 -5.94
CA ASN A 37 8.41 -5.93 -4.58
C ASN A 37 8.62 -4.82 -3.54
N ASN A 38 9.68 -4.03 -3.67
CA ASN A 38 9.97 -2.93 -2.74
C ASN A 38 8.87 -1.86 -2.76
N ARG A 39 8.35 -1.49 -3.93
CA ARG A 39 7.22 -0.56 -4.05
C ARG A 39 5.98 -1.09 -3.37
N GLN A 40 5.62 -2.35 -3.62
CA GLN A 40 4.46 -2.98 -3.02
C GLN A 40 4.58 -3.02 -1.48
N VAL A 41 5.72 -3.47 -0.95
CA VAL A 41 5.97 -3.53 0.50
C VAL A 41 5.94 -2.13 1.12
N SER A 42 6.53 -1.13 0.45
CA SER A 42 6.50 0.25 0.93
C SER A 42 5.07 0.77 1.06
N SER A 43 4.24 0.59 0.03
CA SER A 43 2.84 1.04 0.05
C SER A 43 2.01 0.30 1.11
N LEU A 44 2.21 -1.01 1.27
CA LEU A 44 1.60 -1.77 2.36
C LEU A 44 1.97 -1.19 3.73
N ASN A 45 3.24 -0.88 3.94
CA ASN A 45 3.71 -0.31 5.21
C ASN A 45 3.14 1.09 5.46
N ILE A 46 3.00 1.92 4.42
CA ILE A 46 2.39 3.24 4.53
C ILE A 46 0.92 3.11 4.92
N LEU A 47 0.17 2.19 4.31
CA LEU A 47 -1.25 1.97 4.63
C LEU A 47 -1.41 1.41 6.05
N VAL A 48 -0.62 0.40 6.43
CA VAL A 48 -0.60 -0.14 7.80
C VAL A 48 -0.25 0.96 8.81
N GLY A 49 0.75 1.79 8.51
CA GLY A 49 1.13 2.92 9.36
C GLY A 49 0.00 3.96 9.51
N SER A 50 -0.76 4.22 8.44
CA SER A 50 -1.94 5.11 8.49
C SER A 50 -3.06 4.52 9.35
N MET A 51 -3.29 3.20 9.27
CA MET A 51 -4.26 2.51 10.13
C MET A 51 -3.85 2.54 11.61
N GLN A 52 -2.57 2.30 11.89
CA GLN A 52 -2.05 2.36 13.26
C GLN A 52 -2.12 3.77 13.84
N LEU A 53 -1.83 4.80 13.04
CA LEU A 53 -2.02 6.20 13.41
C LEU A 53 -3.49 6.46 13.76
N ALA A 54 -4.41 6.11 12.87
CA ALA A 54 -5.85 6.33 13.10
C ALA A 54 -6.33 5.65 14.38
N ARG A 55 -5.89 4.42 14.60
CA ARG A 55 -6.23 3.66 15.81
C ARG A 55 -5.68 4.33 17.07
N SER A 56 -4.42 4.76 17.04
CA SER A 56 -3.77 5.45 18.16
C SER A 56 -4.47 6.77 18.48
N GLU A 57 -4.75 7.58 17.44
CA GLU A 57 -5.44 8.86 17.61
C GLU A 57 -6.87 8.68 18.13
N ALA A 58 -7.58 7.65 17.67
CA ALA A 58 -8.92 7.35 18.17
C ALA A 58 -8.92 7.05 19.69
N ILE A 59 -7.91 6.32 20.16
CA ILE A 59 -7.76 6.00 21.58
C ILE A 59 -7.35 7.23 22.39
N VAL A 60 -6.32 7.95 21.94
CA VAL A 60 -5.74 9.08 22.65
C VAL A 60 -6.72 10.26 22.76
N GLN A 61 -7.39 10.58 21.66
CA GLN A 61 -8.36 11.69 21.62
C GLN A 61 -9.74 11.29 22.14
N ASN A 62 -9.97 10.00 22.42
CA ASN A 62 -11.29 9.46 22.79
C ASN A 62 -12.39 9.86 21.76
N ARG A 63 -12.04 9.86 20.48
CA ARG A 63 -12.90 10.25 19.36
C ARG A 63 -12.86 9.20 18.26
N ARG A 64 -13.79 9.26 17.33
CA ARG A 64 -13.75 8.43 16.12
C ARG A 64 -12.71 8.99 15.17
N VAL A 65 -11.95 8.11 14.54
CA VAL A 65 -10.99 8.45 13.49
C VAL A 65 -11.25 7.55 12.30
N THR A 66 -11.50 8.16 11.16
CA THR A 66 -11.88 7.46 9.92
C THR A 66 -10.76 7.54 8.89
N LEU A 67 -10.63 6.46 8.12
CA LEU A 67 -9.85 6.40 6.89
C LEU A 67 -10.80 6.24 5.72
N CYS A 68 -10.56 6.99 4.65
CA CYS A 68 -11.25 6.81 3.38
C CYS A 68 -10.27 6.95 2.20
N GLY A 69 -10.59 6.27 1.10
CA GLY A 69 -9.93 6.54 -0.17
C GLY A 69 -10.12 8.00 -0.57
N SER A 70 -9.13 8.59 -1.23
CA SER A 70 -9.17 10.00 -1.63
C SER A 70 -8.45 10.21 -2.95
N ASP A 71 -9.06 11.03 -3.80
CA ASP A 71 -8.51 11.40 -5.10
C ASP A 71 -7.80 12.76 -5.06
N ASP A 72 -8.12 13.61 -4.09
CA ASP A 72 -7.65 15.00 -3.94
C ASP A 72 -6.84 15.26 -2.67
N SER A 73 -6.66 14.22 -1.83
CA SER A 73 -5.97 14.29 -0.52
C SER A 73 -6.67 15.16 0.52
N GLN A 74 -7.91 15.56 0.28
CA GLN A 74 -8.68 16.44 1.15
C GLN A 74 -10.05 15.86 1.49
N THR A 75 -10.72 15.23 0.51
CA THR A 75 -12.07 14.69 0.65
C THR A 75 -12.09 13.18 0.45
N CYS A 76 -13.13 12.53 0.96
CA CYS A 76 -13.34 11.12 0.72
C CYS A 76 -13.83 10.87 -0.71
N GLY A 77 -13.16 10.00 -1.43
CA GLY A 77 -13.48 9.53 -2.77
C GLY A 77 -13.83 8.05 -2.81
N ASN A 78 -13.83 7.50 -4.02
CA ASN A 78 -14.17 6.10 -4.25
C ASN A 78 -12.98 5.19 -4.52
N SER A 79 -11.78 5.75 -4.65
CA SER A 79 -10.57 5.00 -5.00
C SER A 79 -9.54 5.06 -3.89
N TRP A 80 -9.06 3.91 -3.48
CA TRP A 80 -7.92 3.78 -2.57
C TRP A 80 -6.59 3.76 -3.32
N SER A 81 -6.64 3.51 -4.62
CA SER A 81 -5.44 3.42 -5.45
C SER A 81 -4.80 4.78 -5.72
N ASN A 82 -5.56 5.87 -5.61
CA ASN A 82 -5.06 7.23 -5.79
C ASN A 82 -4.50 7.82 -4.49
N GLY A 83 -4.93 7.27 -3.35
CA GLY A 83 -4.50 7.70 -2.03
C GLY A 83 -5.60 7.54 -0.99
N TRP A 84 -5.35 8.08 0.19
CA TRP A 84 -6.32 8.10 1.30
C TRP A 84 -6.07 9.25 2.25
N VAL A 85 -7.10 9.58 3.01
CA VAL A 85 -7.03 10.51 4.13
C VAL A 85 -7.40 9.81 5.43
N VAL A 86 -6.79 10.28 6.52
CA VAL A 86 -7.09 9.91 7.90
C VAL A 86 -7.56 11.17 8.61
N PHE A 87 -8.73 11.15 9.21
CA PHE A 87 -9.30 12.34 9.83
C PHE A 87 -10.10 12.01 11.10
N VAL A 88 -10.28 13.02 11.93
CA VAL A 88 -11.12 12.93 13.13
C VAL A 88 -12.56 13.10 12.70
N ASP A 89 -13.33 12.01 12.74
CA ASP A 89 -14.71 11.94 12.29
C ASP A 89 -15.65 12.20 13.48
N GLY A 90 -16.02 13.45 13.64
CA GLY A 90 -16.79 13.91 14.79
C GLY A 90 -18.25 13.45 14.77
N ASN A 91 -18.88 13.45 13.60
CA ASN A 91 -20.28 13.06 13.42
C ASN A 91 -20.44 11.56 13.10
N GLY A 92 -19.36 10.88 12.65
CA GLY A 92 -19.35 9.45 12.35
C GLY A 92 -20.01 9.10 11.00
N ASP A 93 -20.03 10.03 10.05
CA ASP A 93 -20.60 9.80 8.73
C ASP A 93 -19.62 9.23 7.72
N GLY A 94 -18.33 9.19 8.08
CA GLY A 94 -17.26 8.64 7.24
C GLY A 94 -16.85 9.52 6.08
N GLN A 95 -17.18 10.82 6.14
CA GLN A 95 -16.84 11.82 5.14
C GLN A 95 -16.08 12.96 5.79
N VAL A 96 -15.11 13.52 5.07
CA VAL A 96 -14.44 14.74 5.53
C VAL A 96 -15.36 15.92 5.26
N ASN A 97 -15.84 16.58 6.30
CA ASN A 97 -16.73 17.74 6.17
C ASN A 97 -16.52 18.76 7.31
N GLY A 98 -17.03 19.97 7.07
CA GLY A 98 -17.05 21.02 8.07
C GLY A 98 -15.69 21.40 8.64
N THR A 99 -15.54 21.24 9.95
CA THR A 99 -14.32 21.58 10.71
C THR A 99 -13.52 20.34 11.12
N GLU A 100 -13.74 19.23 10.46
CA GLU A 100 -13.06 17.98 10.78
C GLU A 100 -11.56 18.06 10.43
N VAL A 101 -10.73 17.54 11.33
CA VAL A 101 -9.29 17.67 11.22
C VAL A 101 -8.72 16.48 10.47
N VAL A 102 -8.10 16.74 9.32
CA VAL A 102 -7.29 15.75 8.61
C VAL A 102 -5.97 15.58 9.35
N LEU A 103 -5.72 14.37 9.83
CA LEU A 103 -4.51 14.00 10.56
C LEU A 103 -3.37 13.60 9.62
N ARG A 104 -3.73 12.96 8.52
CA ARG A 104 -2.79 12.49 7.50
C ARG A 104 -3.48 12.37 6.16
N SER A 105 -2.78 12.79 5.12
CA SER A 105 -3.13 12.47 3.74
C SER A 105 -1.96 11.74 3.07
N VAL A 106 -2.28 10.79 2.21
CA VAL A 106 -1.34 10.05 1.38
C VAL A 106 -1.87 10.09 -0.04
N ASN A 107 -1.05 10.54 -0.95
CA ASN A 107 -1.33 10.61 -2.38
C ASN A 107 -0.24 9.87 -3.16
N ASP A 108 -0.50 9.64 -4.44
CA ASP A 108 0.44 9.05 -5.40
C ASP A 108 1.06 7.71 -4.96
N ILE A 109 0.20 6.73 -4.71
CA ILE A 109 0.62 5.34 -4.51
C ILE A 109 0.79 4.68 -5.89
N SER A 110 1.40 5.42 -6.79
CA SER A 110 1.45 5.16 -8.20
C SER A 110 1.64 3.68 -8.58
N ARG A 111 0.73 3.18 -9.41
CA ARG A 111 0.74 1.88 -10.09
C ARG A 111 0.38 0.67 -9.23
N LEU A 112 -0.26 0.86 -8.09
CA LEU A 112 -0.83 -0.22 -7.30
C LEU A 112 -2.35 -0.10 -7.28
N GLY A 113 -3.02 -1.19 -7.56
CA GLY A 113 -4.45 -1.32 -7.32
C GLY A 113 -4.67 -1.66 -5.84
N ILE A 114 -5.38 -0.79 -5.11
CA ILE A 114 -5.80 -1.07 -3.73
C ILE A 114 -7.30 -1.20 -3.71
N THR A 115 -7.78 -2.40 -3.40
CA THR A 115 -9.22 -2.72 -3.38
C THR A 115 -9.63 -3.11 -1.96
N PRO A 116 -10.60 -2.41 -1.36
CA PRO A 116 -11.16 -2.80 -0.07
C PRO A 116 -12.08 -4.00 -0.23
N GLY A 117 -12.06 -4.89 0.76
CA GLY A 117 -12.97 -6.03 0.86
C GLY A 117 -13.52 -6.15 2.27
N GLY A 118 -14.84 -6.24 2.40
CA GLY A 118 -15.54 -6.25 3.70
C GLY A 118 -15.77 -4.88 4.32
N PHE A 119 -15.07 -3.84 3.87
CA PHE A 119 -15.35 -2.44 4.14
C PHE A 119 -15.99 -1.80 2.91
N GLY A 120 -16.69 -0.70 3.07
CA GLY A 120 -17.00 0.20 1.96
C GLY A 120 -15.79 1.07 1.59
N ASN A 121 -16.05 2.28 1.10
CA ASN A 121 -15.00 3.23 0.75
C ASN A 121 -14.28 3.85 1.96
N ASN A 122 -14.75 3.60 3.16
CA ASN A 122 -14.18 4.08 4.40
C ASN A 122 -14.34 3.05 5.54
N PHE A 123 -13.51 3.16 6.54
CA PHE A 123 -13.70 2.48 7.81
C PHE A 123 -13.19 3.36 8.95
N MET A 124 -13.74 3.17 10.15
CA MET A 124 -13.39 3.99 11.30
C MET A 124 -12.88 3.17 12.46
N TYR A 125 -12.03 3.79 13.25
CA TYR A 125 -11.66 3.33 14.57
C TYR A 125 -12.48 4.04 15.63
N ARG A 126 -12.98 3.27 16.58
CA ARG A 126 -13.65 3.77 17.78
C ARG A 126 -12.64 4.15 18.86
N PRO A 127 -13.04 4.94 19.87
CA PRO A 127 -12.19 5.26 21.02
C PRO A 127 -11.59 4.05 21.75
N ASN A 128 -12.21 2.90 21.67
CA ASN A 128 -11.68 1.65 22.25
C ASN A 128 -10.68 0.92 21.34
N GLY A 129 -10.26 1.55 20.23
CA GLY A 129 -9.30 0.99 19.28
C GLY A 129 -9.84 -0.14 18.40
N ARG A 130 -11.14 -0.45 18.50
CA ARG A 130 -11.79 -1.43 17.62
C ARG A 130 -12.24 -0.79 16.33
N MET A 131 -12.22 -1.56 15.27
CA MET A 131 -12.68 -1.14 13.97
C MET A 131 -14.20 -1.27 13.85
N MET A 132 -14.79 -0.40 13.05
CA MET A 132 -16.16 -0.46 12.59
C MET A 132 -16.20 -0.03 11.12
N ALA A 133 -16.85 -0.82 10.28
CA ALA A 133 -17.18 -0.36 8.94
C ALA A 133 -18.28 0.71 9.01
N ASN A 134 -18.34 1.58 8.00
CA ASN A 134 -19.31 2.66 7.95
C ASN A 134 -20.76 2.16 8.02
N ASN A 135 -21.65 3.00 8.55
CA ASN A 135 -23.11 2.83 8.56
C ASN A 135 -23.69 1.67 9.36
N ASN A 136 -23.18 1.38 10.55
CA ASN A 136 -23.72 0.32 11.41
C ASN A 136 -23.72 -1.09 10.79
N ILE A 137 -23.11 -1.27 9.65
CA ILE A 137 -22.91 -2.60 9.10
C ILE A 137 -21.95 -3.33 10.01
N ARG A 138 -22.35 -4.51 10.44
CA ARG A 138 -21.67 -5.34 11.45
C ARG A 138 -20.30 -5.90 11.03
N ALA A 139 -19.74 -5.44 9.91
CA ALA A 139 -18.41 -5.85 9.49
C ALA A 139 -17.37 -5.15 10.39
N ASN A 140 -16.94 -5.85 11.40
CA ASN A 140 -15.83 -5.47 12.28
C ASN A 140 -14.51 -6.13 11.84
N THR A 141 -14.50 -6.68 10.64
CA THR A 141 -13.36 -7.31 9.98
C THR A 141 -13.36 -6.97 8.51
N GLY A 142 -12.21 -6.94 7.89
CA GLY A 142 -12.09 -6.71 6.46
C GLY A 142 -10.66 -6.77 6.00
N GLN A 143 -10.43 -6.47 4.74
CA GLN A 143 -9.10 -6.55 4.14
C GLN A 143 -8.93 -5.49 3.06
N PHE A 144 -7.68 -5.22 2.72
CA PHE A 144 -7.28 -4.53 1.51
C PHE A 144 -6.46 -5.47 0.66
N THR A 145 -6.84 -5.63 -0.60
CA THR A 145 -6.03 -6.34 -1.58
C THR A 145 -5.18 -5.33 -2.33
N VAL A 146 -3.88 -5.57 -2.38
CA VAL A 146 -2.91 -4.72 -3.06
C VAL A 146 -2.30 -5.51 -4.21
N CYS A 147 -2.58 -5.03 -5.41
CA CYS A 147 -2.17 -5.62 -6.67
C CYS A 147 -1.19 -4.71 -7.41
N ASP A 148 -0.25 -5.31 -8.11
CA ASP A 148 0.58 -4.62 -9.09
C ASP A 148 0.38 -5.22 -10.50
N ILE A 149 1.16 -4.73 -11.47
CA ILE A 149 1.08 -5.16 -12.86
C ILE A 149 1.36 -6.65 -13.10
N ARG A 150 1.89 -7.36 -12.12
CA ARG A 150 2.21 -8.80 -12.21
C ARG A 150 0.99 -9.69 -11.91
N GLY A 151 -0.11 -9.09 -11.44
CA GLY A 151 -1.36 -9.78 -11.18
C GLY A 151 -1.44 -10.53 -9.85
N ALA A 152 -2.40 -11.44 -9.73
CA ALA A 152 -2.84 -12.07 -8.49
C ALA A 152 -1.74 -12.88 -7.76
N GLU A 153 -0.82 -13.50 -8.48
CA GLU A 153 0.28 -14.30 -7.87
C GLU A 153 1.18 -13.47 -6.95
N HIS A 154 1.32 -12.18 -7.26
CA HIS A 154 2.11 -11.23 -6.47
C HIS A 154 1.27 -10.38 -5.54
N ALA A 155 -0.05 -10.55 -5.54
CA ALA A 155 -0.95 -9.78 -4.67
C ALA A 155 -0.62 -9.99 -3.19
N ARG A 156 -0.90 -8.98 -2.40
CA ARG A 156 -0.78 -8.98 -0.93
C ARG A 156 -2.04 -8.42 -0.33
N THR A 157 -2.37 -8.87 0.85
CA THR A 157 -3.51 -8.36 1.60
C THR A 157 -3.06 -7.71 2.91
N ILE A 158 -3.81 -6.73 3.34
CA ILE A 158 -3.80 -6.25 4.71
C ILE A 158 -5.12 -6.68 5.32
N VAL A 159 -5.06 -7.58 6.27
CA VAL A 159 -6.23 -8.06 7.01
C VAL A 159 -6.36 -7.26 8.29
N VAL A 160 -7.57 -6.79 8.57
CA VAL A 160 -7.91 -6.11 9.81
C VAL A 160 -9.03 -6.90 10.49
N ASP A 161 -8.76 -7.41 11.67
CA ASP A 161 -9.71 -8.14 12.49
C ASP A 161 -10.52 -7.20 13.40
N SER A 162 -11.43 -7.77 14.16
CA SER A 162 -12.29 -7.04 15.11
C SER A 162 -11.51 -6.30 16.22
N SER A 163 -10.24 -6.68 16.46
CA SER A 163 -9.37 -5.96 17.40
C SER A 163 -8.85 -4.64 16.83
N GLY A 164 -9.03 -4.41 15.52
CA GLY A 164 -8.54 -3.24 14.80
C GLY A 164 -7.04 -3.27 14.51
N ARG A 165 -6.39 -4.43 14.58
CA ARG A 165 -4.97 -4.56 14.28
C ARG A 165 -4.76 -4.96 12.83
N PRO A 166 -4.15 -4.09 11.99
CA PRO A 166 -3.81 -4.44 10.63
C PRO A 166 -2.61 -5.39 10.60
N ARG A 167 -2.66 -6.40 9.75
CA ARG A 167 -1.56 -7.33 9.50
C ARG A 167 -1.45 -7.65 8.01
N ALA A 168 -0.24 -7.66 7.49
CA ALA A 168 0.01 -8.09 6.12
C ALA A 168 -0.12 -9.62 6.01
N SER A 169 -0.70 -10.09 4.91
CA SER A 169 -0.93 -11.49 4.61
C SER A 169 -0.72 -11.76 3.12
N LYS A 170 -0.49 -13.02 2.77
CA LYS A 170 -0.52 -13.52 1.40
C LYS A 170 -1.91 -14.03 1.00
N TYR A 171 -2.81 -14.16 1.96
CA TYR A 171 -4.14 -14.73 1.78
C TYR A 171 -5.19 -13.74 2.28
N ASN A 172 -6.37 -13.85 1.75
CA ASN A 172 -7.56 -13.19 2.23
C ASN A 172 -7.89 -13.62 3.66
N ILE A 173 -8.81 -12.91 4.31
CA ILE A 173 -9.24 -13.21 5.68
C ILE A 173 -9.87 -14.60 5.81
N ASP A 174 -10.47 -15.10 4.74
CA ASP A 174 -11.09 -16.45 4.63
C ASP A 174 -10.10 -17.55 4.24
N GLY A 175 -8.81 -17.22 4.09
CA GLY A 175 -7.76 -18.16 3.69
C GLY A 175 -7.63 -18.39 2.19
N THR A 176 -8.46 -17.77 1.37
CA THR A 176 -8.36 -17.88 -0.12
C THR A 176 -7.23 -17.00 -0.65
N ALA A 177 -6.79 -17.28 -1.88
CA ALA A 177 -5.83 -16.42 -2.56
C ALA A 177 -6.50 -15.09 -2.98
N PRO A 178 -5.78 -13.96 -2.88
CA PRO A 178 -6.31 -12.68 -3.34
C PRO A 178 -6.47 -12.66 -4.86
N VAL A 179 -7.47 -11.95 -5.33
CA VAL A 179 -7.78 -11.73 -6.75
C VAL A 179 -7.57 -10.25 -7.06
N CYS A 180 -6.95 -9.96 -8.22
CA CYS A 180 -6.74 -8.61 -8.74
C CYS A 180 -7.79 -8.18 -9.76
#